data_354aaa19a444dac9dfffa3a5d7eb40df
#
_entry.id   354aaa19a444dac9dfffa3a5d7eb40df
#
_cell.length_a   1.000
_cell.length_b   1.000
_cell.length_c   1.000
_cell.angle_alpha   90.00
_cell.angle_beta   90.00
_cell.angle_gamma   90.00
#
_symmetry.space_group_name_H-M   'P 1'
#
loop_
_entity.id
_entity.type
_entity.pdbx_description
1 polymer ?
#
loop_
_entity_poly.entity_id
_entity_poly.type
_entity_poly.pdbx_seq_one_letter_code
_entity_poly.pdbx_strand_id
1 'polypeptide(L)'
;WGGRLRLIALVAAMALGVSVSALLGRLEGAEVLAGVPLLDLPSVVKPVFALDAGLIVAISLVCVLSQLDTLGSVIMMDKMDDADWKRANMQSVAGGIKANGVGDLAAGMLGGFPTATCSANIALAYASRSTARVVGLAAAGLLALVAFLPQLTMALTLVPAPVLGAVGLYAAGFLIVSGMELVISRAMDSRTIFAVGLSMCAGLALLQMPQLAERVPRSLHFLVGDPFVVTGLLVIVLNLLFRLGTSQRAEQALSATSPTLHADITGLVESWGATWGARRNVVQRAALAALEAAEAIAAAPGQRELVGLRGHFDEFHLDLELLHTGAPLPTGAAGAAQPVSPSLLDESDEALD
;
A
#
# COMPACT_ATOMS: atom_id res chain seq x y z
N TRP A 1 -24.85 -13.06 14.68
CA TRP A 1 -25.10 -13.82 13.45
C TRP A 1 -23.88 -14.70 13.20
N GLY A 2 -23.99 -15.99 13.56
CA GLY A 2 -22.84 -16.89 13.60
C GLY A 2 -22.44 -17.46 12.24
N GLY A 3 -21.16 -17.42 11.94
CA GLY A 3 -20.42 -18.30 11.07
C GLY A 3 -20.85 -18.36 9.60
N ARG A 4 -21.50 -19.43 9.20
CA ARG A 4 -21.77 -19.77 7.78
C ARG A 4 -22.79 -18.87 7.08
N LEU A 5 -23.78 -18.33 7.80
CA LEU A 5 -24.79 -17.41 7.25
C LEU A 5 -24.19 -16.08 6.81
N ARG A 6 -23.11 -15.62 7.43
CA ARG A 6 -22.43 -14.38 7.08
C ARG A 6 -21.73 -14.47 5.72
N LEU A 7 -21.20 -15.64 5.37
CA LEU A 7 -20.53 -15.88 4.08
C LEU A 7 -21.51 -15.80 2.89
N ILE A 8 -22.76 -16.23 3.12
CA ILE A 8 -23.79 -16.32 2.07
C ILE A 8 -24.64 -15.03 2.03
N ALA A 9 -24.59 -14.21 3.09
CA ALA A 9 -25.50 -13.06 3.24
C ALA A 9 -25.47 -12.09 2.07
N LEU A 10 -24.27 -11.77 1.53
CA LEU A 10 -24.15 -10.85 0.40
C LEU A 10 -24.73 -11.47 -0.88
N VAL A 11 -24.40 -12.72 -1.16
CA VAL A 11 -24.92 -13.44 -2.33
C VAL A 11 -26.44 -13.62 -2.23
N ALA A 12 -26.93 -13.94 -1.03
CA ALA A 12 -28.37 -14.07 -0.78
C ALA A 12 -29.09 -12.72 -0.94
N ALA A 13 -28.49 -11.63 -0.47
CA ALA A 13 -29.04 -10.28 -0.65
C ALA A 13 -29.08 -9.86 -2.13
N MET A 14 -28.03 -10.18 -2.90
CA MET A 14 -28.01 -9.97 -4.35
C MET A 14 -29.07 -10.78 -5.05
N ALA A 15 -29.17 -12.07 -4.76
CA ALA A 15 -30.17 -12.96 -5.35
C ALA A 15 -31.58 -12.51 -5.03
N LEU A 16 -31.84 -12.08 -3.81
CA LEU A 16 -33.12 -11.54 -3.38
C LEU A 16 -33.45 -10.22 -4.11
N GLY A 17 -32.46 -9.31 -4.24
CA GLY A 17 -32.62 -8.07 -4.97
C GLY A 17 -32.93 -8.27 -6.46
N VAL A 18 -32.24 -9.22 -7.11
CA VAL A 18 -32.53 -9.61 -8.50
C VAL A 18 -33.93 -10.23 -8.61
N SER A 19 -34.31 -11.12 -7.71
CA SER A 19 -35.63 -11.74 -7.67
C SER A 19 -36.76 -10.71 -7.53
N VAL A 20 -36.61 -9.75 -6.60
CA VAL A 20 -37.57 -8.66 -6.40
C VAL A 20 -37.67 -7.79 -7.65
N SER A 21 -36.53 -7.46 -8.29
CA SER A 21 -36.51 -6.68 -9.53
C SER A 21 -37.18 -7.42 -10.69
N ALA A 22 -37.02 -8.74 -10.75
CA ALA A 22 -37.72 -9.57 -11.74
C ALA A 22 -39.23 -9.57 -11.52
N LEU A 23 -39.70 -9.73 -10.27
CA LEU A 23 -41.09 -9.69 -9.90
C LEU A 23 -41.76 -8.33 -10.19
N LEU A 24 -40.99 -7.25 -10.06
CA LEU A 24 -41.44 -5.89 -10.37
C LEU A 24 -41.39 -5.56 -11.88
N GLY A 25 -41.01 -6.52 -12.73
CA GLY A 25 -40.91 -6.32 -14.19
C GLY A 25 -39.82 -5.35 -14.61
N ARG A 26 -38.82 -5.11 -13.74
CA ARG A 26 -37.69 -4.18 -14.02
C ARG A 26 -36.42 -4.90 -14.51
N LEU A 27 -36.52 -6.15 -14.91
CA LEU A 27 -35.42 -6.90 -15.49
C LEU A 27 -35.42 -6.69 -17.01
N GLU A 28 -34.81 -5.62 -17.47
CA GLU A 28 -34.69 -5.31 -18.88
C GLU A 28 -33.61 -6.16 -19.53
N GLY A 29 -33.85 -6.70 -20.73
CA GLY A 29 -32.85 -7.41 -21.51
C GLY A 29 -32.80 -8.93 -21.27
N ALA A 30 -33.73 -9.52 -20.54
CA ALA A 30 -33.80 -10.98 -20.36
C ALA A 30 -34.00 -11.73 -21.70
N GLU A 31 -34.58 -11.08 -22.70
CA GLU A 31 -34.77 -11.63 -24.04
C GLU A 31 -33.44 -11.85 -24.77
N VAL A 32 -32.42 -11.05 -24.46
CA VAL A 32 -31.09 -11.18 -25.08
C VAL A 32 -30.40 -12.50 -24.66
N LEU A 33 -30.73 -13.01 -23.46
CA LEU A 33 -30.16 -14.29 -22.98
C LEU A 33 -30.53 -15.47 -23.87
N ALA A 34 -31.72 -15.46 -24.48
CA ALA A 34 -32.18 -16.56 -25.31
C ALA A 34 -31.38 -16.69 -26.64
N GLY A 35 -30.75 -15.60 -27.06
CA GLY A 35 -29.92 -15.55 -28.29
C GLY A 35 -28.44 -15.88 -28.06
N VAL A 36 -27.99 -16.01 -26.82
CA VAL A 36 -26.57 -16.23 -26.49
C VAL A 36 -26.30 -17.73 -26.30
N PRO A 37 -25.25 -18.30 -26.93
CA PRO A 37 -24.91 -19.71 -26.75
C PRO A 37 -24.49 -20.00 -25.32
N LEU A 38 -24.80 -21.23 -24.87
CA LEU A 38 -24.47 -21.65 -23.48
C LEU A 38 -22.96 -21.85 -23.30
N LEU A 39 -22.29 -22.34 -24.33
CA LEU A 39 -20.84 -22.57 -24.39
C LEU A 39 -20.29 -21.93 -25.68
N ASP A 40 -19.26 -21.12 -25.50
CA ASP A 40 -18.49 -20.55 -26.62
C ASP A 40 -17.02 -20.44 -26.24
N LEU A 41 -16.17 -20.48 -27.27
CA LEU A 41 -14.73 -20.26 -27.04
C LEU A 41 -14.45 -18.76 -27.10
N PRO A 42 -13.65 -18.24 -26.14
CA PRO A 42 -13.25 -16.86 -26.15
C PRO A 42 -12.57 -16.51 -27.46
N SER A 43 -13.14 -15.56 -28.22
CA SER A 43 -12.54 -15.07 -29.45
C SER A 43 -11.34 -14.18 -29.13
N VAL A 44 -10.15 -14.59 -29.57
CA VAL A 44 -8.94 -13.77 -29.40
C VAL A 44 -9.03 -12.61 -30.41
N VAL A 45 -9.11 -11.39 -29.87
CA VAL A 45 -9.05 -10.17 -30.67
C VAL A 45 -7.62 -10.01 -31.17
N LYS A 46 -7.46 -9.85 -32.53
CA LYS A 46 -6.12 -9.62 -33.10
C LYS A 46 -5.59 -8.27 -32.58
N PRO A 47 -4.46 -8.24 -31.83
CA PRO A 47 -3.92 -7.01 -31.34
C PRO A 47 -3.47 -6.12 -32.50
N VAL A 48 -3.89 -4.87 -32.49
CA VAL A 48 -3.41 -3.85 -33.42
C VAL A 48 -2.32 -3.06 -32.68
N PHE A 49 -1.09 -3.23 -33.12
CA PHE A 49 0.04 -2.50 -32.54
C PHE A 49 0.13 -1.12 -33.18
N ALA A 50 -0.27 -0.10 -32.44
CA ALA A 50 -0.07 1.30 -32.78
C ALA A 50 0.83 1.94 -31.71
N LEU A 51 1.93 2.55 -32.15
CA LEU A 51 2.85 3.26 -31.24
C LEU A 51 2.52 4.76 -31.30
N ASP A 52 1.71 5.22 -30.36
CA ASP A 52 1.47 6.64 -30.10
C ASP A 52 2.15 7.04 -28.80
N ALA A 53 3.08 8.01 -28.86
CA ALA A 53 3.86 8.42 -27.70
C ALA A 53 3.00 9.02 -26.58
N GLY A 54 1.94 9.77 -26.94
CA GLY A 54 1.02 10.34 -25.97
C GLY A 54 0.23 9.26 -25.22
N LEU A 55 -0.26 8.27 -25.96
CA LEU A 55 -0.99 7.14 -25.41
C LEU A 55 -0.08 6.27 -24.50
N ILE A 56 1.16 6.03 -24.90
CA ILE A 56 2.12 5.27 -24.09
C ILE A 56 2.37 5.98 -22.77
N VAL A 57 2.60 7.30 -22.75
CA VAL A 57 2.80 8.06 -21.53
C VAL A 57 1.56 8.02 -20.65
N ALA A 58 0.36 8.22 -21.23
CA ALA A 58 -0.89 8.18 -20.49
C ALA A 58 -1.13 6.82 -19.83
N ILE A 59 -1.01 5.72 -20.60
CA ILE A 59 -1.19 4.37 -20.08
C ILE A 59 -0.13 4.04 -19.03
N SER A 60 1.14 4.43 -19.25
CA SER A 60 2.21 4.19 -18.27
C SER A 60 1.91 4.87 -16.92
N LEU A 61 1.38 6.10 -16.95
CA LEU A 61 0.99 6.82 -15.74
C LEU A 61 -0.15 6.09 -15.02
N VAL A 62 -1.19 5.69 -15.74
CA VAL A 62 -2.32 4.93 -15.18
C VAL A 62 -1.84 3.60 -14.60
N CYS A 63 -0.93 2.90 -15.28
CA CYS A 63 -0.34 1.66 -14.77
C CYS A 63 0.43 1.88 -13.46
N VAL A 64 1.22 2.95 -13.34
CA VAL A 64 1.93 3.27 -12.10
C VAL A 64 0.94 3.52 -10.96
N LEU A 65 -0.13 4.28 -11.21
CA LEU A 65 -1.18 4.54 -10.21
C LEU A 65 -1.92 3.25 -9.82
N SER A 66 -2.20 2.37 -10.79
CA SER A 66 -2.79 1.05 -10.53
C SER A 66 -1.87 0.17 -9.66
N GLN A 67 -0.55 0.26 -9.84
CA GLN A 67 0.39 -0.46 -8.97
C GLN A 67 0.40 0.08 -7.53
N LEU A 68 0.11 1.36 -7.32
CA LEU A 68 -0.07 1.91 -5.97
C LEU A 68 -1.33 1.34 -5.29
N ASP A 69 -2.41 1.15 -6.04
CA ASP A 69 -3.61 0.45 -5.53
C ASP A 69 -3.31 -1.01 -5.19
N THR A 70 -2.57 -1.71 -6.05
CA THR A 70 -2.08 -3.07 -5.78
C THR A 70 -1.23 -3.13 -4.51
N LEU A 71 -0.32 -2.17 -4.32
CA LEU A 71 0.50 -2.05 -3.11
C LEU A 71 -0.38 -1.90 -1.87
N GLY A 72 -1.34 -0.98 -1.89
CA GLY A 72 -2.28 -0.76 -0.79
C GLY A 72 -3.11 -2.01 -0.47
N SER A 73 -3.61 -2.68 -1.50
CA SER A 73 -4.41 -3.90 -1.39
C SER A 73 -3.62 -5.06 -0.77
N VAL A 74 -2.37 -5.27 -1.19
CA VAL A 74 -1.50 -6.32 -0.62
C VAL A 74 -1.16 -6.03 0.83
N ILE A 75 -0.81 -4.78 1.16
CA ILE A 75 -0.52 -4.38 2.55
C ILE A 75 -1.74 -4.60 3.45
N MET A 76 -2.93 -4.27 2.95
CA MET A 76 -4.15 -4.44 3.73
C MET A 76 -4.47 -5.92 3.98
N MET A 77 -4.29 -6.79 2.97
CA MET A 77 -4.43 -8.23 3.13
C MET A 77 -3.40 -8.81 4.09
N ASP A 78 -2.15 -8.37 4.00
CA ASP A 78 -1.05 -8.76 4.91
C ASP A 78 -1.40 -8.40 6.37
N LYS A 79 -1.92 -7.18 6.59
CA LYS A 79 -2.38 -6.71 7.91
C LYS A 79 -3.56 -7.53 8.46
N MET A 80 -4.44 -8.03 7.58
CA MET A 80 -5.58 -8.87 7.98
C MET A 80 -5.17 -10.31 8.30
N ASP A 81 -4.09 -10.79 7.71
CA ASP A 81 -3.60 -12.17 7.86
C ASP A 81 -2.76 -12.34 9.13
N ASP A 82 -2.07 -11.28 9.55
CA ASP A 82 -1.17 -11.27 10.71
C ASP A 82 -1.72 -10.38 11.83
N ALA A 83 -2.04 -10.97 12.98
CA ALA A 83 -2.52 -10.25 14.16
C ALA A 83 -1.42 -9.36 14.78
N ASP A 84 -0.15 -9.78 14.65
CA ASP A 84 1.02 -9.06 15.18
C ASP A 84 1.69 -8.16 14.12
N TRP A 85 0.94 -7.78 13.10
CA TRP A 85 1.45 -7.00 11.99
C TRP A 85 2.07 -5.66 12.46
N LYS A 86 3.37 -5.52 12.23
CA LYS A 86 4.14 -4.29 12.56
C LYS A 86 4.56 -3.51 11.32
N ARG A 87 4.80 -4.21 10.20
CA ARG A 87 5.27 -3.60 8.94
C ARG A 87 4.86 -4.42 7.73
N ALA A 88 4.72 -3.76 6.59
CA ALA A 88 4.42 -4.42 5.33
C ALA A 88 5.53 -5.41 4.92
N ASN A 89 5.13 -6.60 4.48
CA ASN A 89 6.04 -7.57 3.90
C ASN A 89 6.34 -7.18 2.44
N MET A 90 7.51 -6.60 2.21
CA MET A 90 7.92 -6.14 0.88
C MET A 90 8.07 -7.27 -0.15
N GLN A 91 8.26 -8.52 0.29
CA GLN A 91 8.27 -9.67 -0.63
C GLN A 91 6.86 -9.97 -1.14
N SER A 92 5.86 -9.95 -0.26
CA SER A 92 4.44 -10.07 -0.64
C SER A 92 4.02 -8.95 -1.59
N VAL A 93 4.41 -7.72 -1.29
CA VAL A 93 4.13 -6.55 -2.14
C VAL A 93 4.76 -6.72 -3.53
N ALA A 94 6.05 -7.05 -3.59
CA ALA A 94 6.74 -7.27 -4.86
C ALA A 94 6.14 -8.44 -5.66
N GLY A 95 5.69 -9.49 -4.97
CA GLY A 95 4.97 -10.63 -5.56
C GLY A 95 3.65 -10.20 -6.18
N GLY A 96 2.86 -9.39 -5.46
CA GLY A 96 1.57 -8.86 -5.93
C GLY A 96 1.73 -7.97 -7.17
N ILE A 97 2.69 -7.04 -7.15
CA ILE A 97 2.99 -6.16 -8.30
C ILE A 97 3.42 -6.97 -9.53
N LYS A 98 4.30 -7.97 -9.33
CA LYS A 98 4.72 -8.87 -10.43
C LYS A 98 3.54 -9.67 -11.00
N ALA A 99 2.68 -10.20 -10.14
CA ALA A 99 1.51 -10.96 -10.57
C ALA A 99 0.55 -10.10 -11.38
N ASN A 100 0.30 -8.86 -10.93
CA ASN A 100 -0.53 -7.90 -11.68
C ASN A 100 0.09 -7.58 -13.03
N GLY A 101 1.39 -7.29 -13.10
CA GLY A 101 2.09 -7.01 -14.36
C GLY A 101 2.06 -8.19 -15.35
N VAL A 102 2.17 -9.42 -14.87
CA VAL A 102 2.01 -10.62 -15.71
C VAL A 102 0.57 -10.74 -16.20
N GLY A 103 -0.42 -10.43 -15.35
CA GLY A 103 -1.83 -10.38 -15.72
C GLY A 103 -2.09 -9.35 -16.83
N ASP A 104 -1.53 -8.16 -16.72
CA ASP A 104 -1.65 -7.08 -17.71
C ASP A 104 -1.03 -7.47 -19.06
N LEU A 105 0.15 -8.10 -19.02
CA LEU A 105 0.77 -8.64 -20.24
C LEU A 105 -0.11 -9.69 -20.91
N ALA A 106 -0.64 -10.65 -20.15
CA ALA A 106 -1.51 -11.68 -20.67
C ALA A 106 -2.81 -11.10 -21.25
N ALA A 107 -3.43 -10.15 -20.54
CA ALA A 107 -4.62 -9.45 -21.01
C ALA A 107 -4.34 -8.69 -22.31
N GLY A 108 -3.23 -7.96 -22.39
CA GLY A 108 -2.82 -7.24 -23.60
C GLY A 108 -2.57 -8.17 -24.81
N MET A 109 -1.93 -9.34 -24.58
CA MET A 109 -1.71 -10.34 -25.62
C MET A 109 -3.00 -10.97 -26.14
N LEU A 110 -4.01 -11.10 -25.27
CA LEU A 110 -5.33 -11.62 -25.62
C LEU A 110 -6.27 -10.55 -26.20
N GLY A 111 -5.82 -9.29 -26.29
CA GLY A 111 -6.63 -8.17 -26.75
C GLY A 111 -7.67 -7.69 -25.72
N GLY A 112 -7.45 -8.01 -24.45
CA GLY A 112 -8.25 -7.56 -23.32
C GLY A 112 -7.78 -6.24 -22.74
N PHE A 113 -8.51 -5.73 -21.75
CA PHE A 113 -8.13 -4.56 -20.98
C PHE A 113 -7.10 -4.92 -19.89
N PRO A 114 -6.24 -3.97 -19.48
CA PRO A 114 -5.36 -4.18 -18.35
C PRO A 114 -6.17 -4.52 -17.10
N THR A 115 -5.62 -5.39 -16.28
CA THR A 115 -6.22 -5.84 -15.03
C THR A 115 -5.75 -4.98 -13.86
N ALA A 116 -6.54 -4.91 -12.81
CA ALA A 116 -6.15 -4.26 -11.56
C ALA A 116 -6.60 -5.12 -10.38
N THR A 117 -5.89 -5.01 -9.27
CA THR A 117 -6.38 -5.56 -8.01
C THR A 117 -7.69 -4.88 -7.63
N CYS A 118 -8.71 -5.67 -7.34
CA CYS A 118 -9.99 -5.13 -6.93
C CYS A 118 -10.02 -4.97 -5.41
N SER A 119 -9.81 -3.75 -4.94
CA SER A 119 -9.82 -3.40 -3.51
C SER A 119 -11.16 -3.75 -2.84
N ALA A 120 -12.28 -3.77 -3.59
CA ALA A 120 -13.58 -4.20 -3.09
C ALA A 120 -13.59 -5.67 -2.61
N ASN A 121 -12.72 -6.53 -3.18
CA ASN A 121 -12.59 -7.91 -2.73
C ASN A 121 -11.96 -8.03 -1.32
N ILE A 122 -11.23 -7.02 -0.87
CA ILE A 122 -10.72 -6.95 0.51
C ILE A 122 -11.89 -6.84 1.48
N ALA A 123 -12.93 -6.07 1.13
CA ALA A 123 -14.15 -5.99 1.92
C ALA A 123 -14.83 -7.35 2.07
N LEU A 124 -14.83 -8.15 1.00
CA LEU A 124 -15.36 -9.53 1.03
C LEU A 124 -14.49 -10.45 1.90
N ALA A 125 -13.17 -10.37 1.77
CA ALA A 125 -12.23 -11.12 2.61
C ALA A 125 -12.42 -10.79 4.09
N TYR A 126 -12.57 -9.50 4.42
CA TYR A 126 -12.87 -9.04 5.78
C TYR A 126 -14.23 -9.56 6.27
N ALA A 127 -15.28 -9.44 5.47
CA ALA A 127 -16.62 -9.91 5.81
C ALA A 127 -16.67 -11.44 6.03
N SER A 128 -15.92 -12.19 5.22
CA SER A 128 -15.82 -13.65 5.31
C SER A 128 -14.82 -14.12 6.37
N ARG A 129 -13.95 -13.22 6.88
CA ARG A 129 -12.82 -13.53 7.76
C ARG A 129 -11.93 -14.64 7.18
N SER A 130 -11.67 -14.58 5.89
CA SER A 130 -10.85 -15.56 5.18
C SER A 130 -9.81 -14.86 4.32
N THR A 131 -8.54 -15.06 4.66
CA THR A 131 -7.36 -14.59 3.93
C THR A 131 -6.66 -15.72 3.16
N ALA A 132 -7.27 -16.93 3.18
CA ALA A 132 -6.68 -18.12 2.62
C ALA A 132 -6.43 -17.98 1.10
N ARG A 133 -5.20 -18.22 0.66
CA ARG A 133 -4.78 -18.16 -0.76
C ARG A 133 -5.58 -19.09 -1.66
N VAL A 134 -6.06 -20.21 -1.12
CA VAL A 134 -6.90 -21.17 -1.85
C VAL A 134 -8.21 -20.54 -2.33
N VAL A 135 -8.77 -19.59 -1.57
CA VAL A 135 -9.99 -18.87 -1.97
C VAL A 135 -9.76 -18.06 -3.25
N GLY A 136 -8.61 -17.37 -3.33
CA GLY A 136 -8.22 -16.63 -4.53
C GLY A 136 -8.02 -17.54 -5.74
N LEU A 137 -7.35 -18.69 -5.57
CA LEU A 137 -7.16 -19.67 -6.64
C LEU A 137 -8.50 -20.28 -7.09
N ALA A 138 -9.38 -20.61 -6.16
CA ALA A 138 -10.71 -21.12 -6.47
C ALA A 138 -11.55 -20.07 -7.23
N ALA A 139 -11.50 -18.80 -6.81
CA ALA A 139 -12.17 -17.70 -7.50
C ALA A 139 -11.63 -17.52 -8.93
N ALA A 140 -10.31 -17.56 -9.12
CA ALA A 140 -9.68 -17.49 -10.44
C ALA A 140 -10.13 -18.66 -11.34
N GLY A 141 -10.17 -19.89 -10.80
CA GLY A 141 -10.66 -21.07 -11.52
C GLY A 141 -12.13 -20.94 -11.93
N LEU A 142 -12.98 -20.44 -11.03
CA LEU A 142 -14.39 -20.20 -11.32
C LEU A 142 -14.56 -19.11 -12.39
N LEU A 143 -13.81 -18.01 -12.33
CA LEU A 143 -13.85 -16.95 -13.33
C LEU A 143 -13.38 -17.46 -14.70
N ALA A 144 -12.32 -18.27 -14.73
CA ALA A 144 -11.86 -18.91 -15.96
C ALA A 144 -12.94 -19.81 -16.57
N LEU A 145 -13.67 -20.57 -15.73
CA LEU A 145 -14.78 -21.42 -16.17
C LEU A 145 -15.96 -20.57 -16.71
N VAL A 146 -16.28 -19.47 -16.02
CA VAL A 146 -17.34 -18.53 -16.43
C VAL A 146 -17.01 -17.87 -17.79
N ALA A 147 -15.73 -17.69 -18.12
CA ALA A 147 -15.30 -17.11 -19.39
C ALA A 147 -15.74 -17.97 -20.60
N PHE A 148 -15.97 -19.28 -20.42
CA PHE A 148 -16.49 -20.19 -21.45
C PHE A 148 -18.03 -20.26 -21.49
N LEU A 149 -18.71 -19.52 -20.58
CA LEU A 149 -20.16 -19.50 -20.43
C LEU A 149 -20.74 -18.11 -20.74
N PRO A 150 -20.83 -17.70 -22.02
CA PRO A 150 -21.30 -16.36 -22.40
C PRO A 150 -22.69 -16.04 -21.85
N GLN A 151 -23.58 -17.04 -21.80
CA GLN A 151 -24.92 -16.86 -21.22
C GLN A 151 -24.88 -16.48 -19.75
N LEU A 152 -23.98 -17.09 -18.96
CA LEU A 152 -23.81 -16.74 -17.54
C LEU A 152 -23.19 -15.36 -17.39
N THR A 153 -22.20 -15.03 -18.19
CA THR A 153 -21.57 -13.68 -18.22
C THR A 153 -22.63 -12.62 -18.54
N MET A 154 -23.46 -12.87 -19.57
CA MET A 154 -24.54 -11.97 -19.91
C MET A 154 -25.60 -11.86 -18.80
N ALA A 155 -25.94 -12.96 -18.13
CA ALA A 155 -26.85 -12.91 -16.99
C ALA A 155 -26.32 -12.05 -15.84
N LEU A 156 -25.02 -12.04 -15.60
CA LEU A 156 -24.38 -11.18 -14.60
C LEU A 156 -24.45 -9.69 -14.98
N THR A 157 -24.43 -9.35 -16.26
CA THR A 157 -24.60 -7.94 -16.71
C THR A 157 -26.04 -7.43 -16.59
N LEU A 158 -27.00 -8.34 -16.49
CA LEU A 158 -28.41 -7.99 -16.30
C LEU A 158 -28.79 -7.72 -14.83
N VAL A 159 -27.82 -7.80 -13.91
CA VAL A 159 -28.10 -7.46 -12.51
C VAL A 159 -28.54 -6.00 -12.42
N PRO A 160 -29.73 -5.72 -11.82
CA PRO A 160 -30.27 -4.37 -11.79
C PRO A 160 -29.37 -3.37 -11.11
N ALA A 161 -29.28 -2.17 -11.67
CA ALA A 161 -28.44 -1.07 -11.15
C ALA A 161 -28.67 -0.77 -9.65
N PRO A 162 -29.90 -0.81 -9.09
CA PRO A 162 -30.10 -0.61 -7.64
C PRO A 162 -29.41 -1.69 -6.79
N VAL A 163 -29.36 -2.94 -7.26
CA VAL A 163 -28.68 -4.04 -6.54
C VAL A 163 -27.17 -3.84 -6.57
N LEU A 164 -26.63 -3.52 -7.74
CA LEU A 164 -25.22 -3.18 -7.89
C LEU A 164 -24.83 -1.95 -7.06
N GLY A 165 -25.69 -0.93 -7.04
CA GLY A 165 -25.49 0.27 -6.23
C GLY A 165 -25.45 -0.02 -4.74
N ALA A 166 -26.31 -0.90 -4.23
CA ALA A 166 -26.32 -1.28 -2.82
C ALA A 166 -25.04 -2.03 -2.43
N VAL A 167 -24.57 -2.95 -3.27
CA VAL A 167 -23.29 -3.66 -3.06
C VAL A 167 -22.11 -2.71 -3.15
N GLY A 168 -22.14 -1.79 -4.13
CA GLY A 168 -21.12 -0.76 -4.31
C GLY A 168 -21.03 0.17 -3.10
N LEU A 169 -22.16 0.58 -2.54
CA LEU A 169 -22.20 1.43 -1.34
C LEU A 169 -21.61 0.72 -0.12
N TYR A 170 -21.90 -0.58 0.05
CA TYR A 170 -21.30 -1.38 1.11
C TYR A 170 -19.77 -1.47 0.94
N ALA A 171 -19.30 -1.78 -0.27
CA ALA A 171 -17.88 -1.87 -0.56
C ALA A 171 -17.17 -0.52 -0.39
N ALA A 172 -17.77 0.58 -0.86
CA ALA A 172 -17.24 1.93 -0.72
C ALA A 172 -17.09 2.32 0.75
N GLY A 173 -18.10 2.06 1.59
CA GLY A 173 -18.04 2.34 3.03
C GLY A 173 -16.86 1.61 3.68
N PHE A 174 -16.68 0.32 3.36
CA PHE A 174 -15.54 -0.45 3.86
C PHE A 174 -14.20 0.12 3.38
N LEU A 175 -14.07 0.41 2.08
CA LEU A 175 -12.83 0.93 1.50
C LEU A 175 -12.42 2.29 2.07
N ILE A 176 -13.39 3.18 2.30
CA ILE A 176 -13.14 4.48 2.93
C ILE A 176 -12.55 4.29 4.32
N VAL A 177 -13.20 3.48 5.16
CA VAL A 177 -12.73 3.23 6.54
C VAL A 177 -11.37 2.57 6.54
N SER A 178 -11.16 1.54 5.71
CA SER A 178 -9.88 0.83 5.61
C SER A 178 -8.76 1.73 5.07
N GLY A 179 -9.06 2.58 4.09
CA GLY A 179 -8.13 3.57 3.58
C GLY A 179 -7.72 4.58 4.65
N MET A 180 -8.69 5.08 5.43
CA MET A 180 -8.42 5.97 6.57
C MET A 180 -7.57 5.28 7.63
N GLU A 181 -7.87 4.03 7.98
CA GLU A 181 -7.08 3.24 8.92
C GLU A 181 -5.63 3.06 8.45
N LEU A 182 -5.42 2.82 7.16
CA LEU A 182 -4.08 2.69 6.59
C LEU A 182 -3.31 4.03 6.64
N VAL A 183 -3.96 5.14 6.36
CA VAL A 183 -3.37 6.48 6.44
C VAL A 183 -2.99 6.82 7.89
N ILE A 184 -3.88 6.57 8.85
CA ILE A 184 -3.68 6.88 10.28
C ILE A 184 -2.70 5.90 10.95
N SER A 185 -2.46 4.72 10.37
CA SER A 185 -1.52 3.73 10.92
C SER A 185 -0.08 4.25 11.05
N ARG A 186 0.25 5.34 10.36
CA ARG A 186 1.51 6.08 10.50
C ARG A 186 1.28 7.38 11.26
N ALA A 187 2.30 7.88 11.96
CA ALA A 187 2.23 9.21 12.55
C ALA A 187 2.05 10.24 11.42
N MET A 188 0.95 10.98 11.48
CA MET A 188 0.66 12.02 10.51
C MET A 188 1.32 13.31 10.98
N ASP A 189 2.33 13.76 10.28
CA ASP A 189 2.86 15.10 10.42
C ASP A 189 2.03 16.12 9.64
N SER A 190 2.21 17.40 9.91
CA SER A 190 1.45 18.47 9.25
C SER A 190 1.58 18.48 7.72
N ARG A 191 2.71 18.00 7.19
CA ARG A 191 2.99 17.93 5.75
C ARG A 191 2.18 16.82 5.10
N THR A 192 2.17 15.64 5.72
CA THR A 192 1.36 14.50 5.25
C THR A 192 -0.13 14.83 5.28
N ILE A 193 -0.61 15.47 6.36
CA ILE A 193 -2.00 15.94 6.46
C ILE A 193 -2.34 16.87 5.31
N PHE A 194 -1.46 17.85 5.04
CA PHE A 194 -1.68 18.80 3.95
C PHE A 194 -1.64 18.12 2.57
N ALA A 195 -0.66 17.26 2.33
CA ALA A 195 -0.52 16.55 1.06
C ALA A 195 -1.75 15.66 0.77
N VAL A 196 -2.17 14.86 1.74
CA VAL A 196 -3.34 13.98 1.59
C VAL A 196 -4.62 14.81 1.48
N GLY A 197 -4.83 15.78 2.37
CA GLY A 197 -6.04 16.60 2.41
C GLY A 197 -6.22 17.42 1.13
N LEU A 198 -5.18 18.12 0.67
CA LEU A 198 -5.25 18.92 -0.55
C LEU A 198 -5.51 18.05 -1.79
N SER A 199 -4.85 16.89 -1.88
CA SER A 199 -5.02 15.99 -3.00
C SER A 199 -6.43 15.39 -3.04
N MET A 200 -6.97 14.98 -1.91
CA MET A 200 -8.36 14.51 -1.83
C MET A 200 -9.35 15.62 -2.19
N CYS A 201 -9.15 16.84 -1.71
CA CYS A 201 -10.00 17.96 -2.06
C CYS A 201 -9.96 18.26 -3.56
N ALA A 202 -8.78 18.20 -4.18
CA ALA A 202 -8.63 18.41 -5.63
C ALA A 202 -9.37 17.34 -6.45
N GLY A 203 -9.23 16.06 -6.07
CA GLY A 203 -9.95 14.96 -6.73
C GLY A 203 -11.46 15.07 -6.57
N LEU A 204 -11.93 15.37 -5.36
CA LEU A 204 -13.36 15.58 -5.10
C LEU A 204 -13.91 16.81 -5.84
N ALA A 205 -13.13 17.87 -5.95
CA ALA A 205 -13.53 19.08 -6.71
C ALA A 205 -13.72 18.74 -8.19
N LEU A 206 -12.82 17.96 -8.80
CA LEU A 206 -12.98 17.50 -10.18
C LEU A 206 -14.17 16.55 -10.37
N LEU A 207 -14.43 15.69 -9.39
CA LEU A 207 -15.58 14.79 -9.42
C LEU A 207 -16.91 15.59 -9.40
N GLN A 208 -16.96 16.65 -8.60
CA GLN A 208 -18.15 17.50 -8.47
C GLN A 208 -18.28 18.56 -9.58
N MET A 209 -17.15 18.98 -10.14
CA MET A 209 -17.07 20.04 -11.13
C MET A 209 -16.24 19.61 -12.34
N PRO A 210 -16.74 18.68 -13.18
CA PRO A 210 -15.99 18.18 -14.34
C PRO A 210 -15.62 19.27 -15.35
N GLN A 211 -16.34 20.39 -15.35
CA GLN A 211 -16.03 21.58 -16.16
C GLN A 211 -14.65 22.17 -15.90
N LEU A 212 -14.04 21.89 -14.74
CA LEU A 212 -12.67 22.34 -14.45
C LEU A 212 -11.66 21.65 -15.36
N ALA A 213 -11.89 20.38 -15.71
CA ALA A 213 -11.05 19.64 -16.65
C ALA A 213 -11.12 20.22 -18.07
N GLU A 214 -12.26 20.75 -18.49
CA GLU A 214 -12.46 21.32 -19.83
C GLU A 214 -11.64 22.60 -20.05
N ARG A 215 -11.25 23.30 -19.00
CA ARG A 215 -10.44 24.52 -19.07
C ARG A 215 -8.95 24.25 -19.28
N VAL A 216 -8.53 23.00 -19.16
CA VAL A 216 -7.13 22.60 -19.34
C VAL A 216 -6.84 22.33 -20.82
N PRO A 217 -5.63 22.65 -21.33
CA PRO A 217 -5.25 22.33 -22.71
C PRO A 217 -5.47 20.84 -23.02
N ARG A 218 -5.91 20.55 -24.25
CA ARG A 218 -6.23 19.18 -24.70
C ARG A 218 -5.07 18.19 -24.51
N SER A 219 -3.83 18.66 -24.60
CA SER A 219 -2.63 17.86 -24.36
C SER A 219 -2.51 17.33 -22.93
N LEU A 220 -3.19 17.94 -21.96
CA LEU A 220 -3.17 17.54 -20.55
C LEU A 220 -4.50 16.92 -20.09
N HIS A 221 -5.50 16.77 -20.98
CA HIS A 221 -6.79 16.17 -20.64
C HIS A 221 -6.64 14.75 -20.10
N PHE A 222 -5.67 13.98 -20.58
CA PHE A 222 -5.41 12.63 -20.08
C PHE A 222 -4.96 12.61 -18.59
N LEU A 223 -4.37 13.71 -18.12
CA LEU A 223 -3.95 13.86 -16.70
C LEU A 223 -5.09 14.35 -15.82
N VAL A 224 -5.90 15.27 -16.34
CA VAL A 224 -6.89 16.01 -15.53
C VAL A 224 -8.33 15.46 -15.73
N GLY A 225 -8.53 14.64 -16.76
CA GLY A 225 -9.84 14.07 -17.08
C GLY A 225 -10.35 13.04 -16.05
N ASP A 226 -9.46 12.44 -15.28
CA ASP A 226 -9.81 11.46 -14.25
C ASP A 226 -9.45 11.98 -12.85
N PRO A 227 -10.43 12.14 -11.93
CA PRO A 227 -10.20 12.59 -10.57
C PRO A 227 -9.23 11.73 -9.77
N PHE A 228 -9.19 10.42 -10.03
CA PHE A 228 -8.26 9.48 -9.40
C PHE A 228 -6.81 9.76 -9.80
N VAL A 229 -6.59 9.99 -11.10
CA VAL A 229 -5.27 10.35 -11.65
C VAL A 229 -4.75 11.65 -11.04
N VAL A 230 -5.61 12.67 -10.96
CA VAL A 230 -5.23 13.97 -10.37
C VAL A 230 -4.90 13.83 -8.89
N THR A 231 -5.73 13.11 -8.13
CA THR A 231 -5.47 12.88 -6.70
C THR A 231 -4.14 12.17 -6.50
N GLY A 232 -3.92 11.08 -7.20
CA GLY A 232 -2.68 10.28 -7.10
C GLY A 232 -1.44 11.08 -7.52
N LEU A 233 -1.51 11.79 -8.64
CA LEU A 233 -0.40 12.60 -9.12
C LEU A 233 -0.08 13.74 -8.15
N LEU A 234 -1.11 14.43 -7.63
CA LEU A 234 -0.92 15.54 -6.70
C LEU A 234 -0.32 15.08 -5.38
N VAL A 235 -0.74 13.93 -4.83
CA VAL A 235 -0.11 13.32 -3.64
C VAL A 235 1.37 13.05 -3.90
N ILE A 236 1.70 12.44 -5.04
CA ILE A 236 3.09 12.13 -5.40
C ILE A 236 3.91 13.42 -5.50
N VAL A 237 3.41 14.41 -6.23
CA VAL A 237 4.12 15.68 -6.44
C VAL A 237 4.30 16.42 -5.12
N LEU A 238 3.26 16.55 -4.32
CA LEU A 238 3.35 17.21 -3.01
C LEU A 238 4.30 16.48 -2.06
N ASN A 239 4.23 15.15 -2.03
CA ASN A 239 5.17 14.37 -1.22
C ASN A 239 6.61 14.58 -1.67
N LEU A 240 6.86 14.59 -2.98
CA LEU A 240 8.18 14.84 -3.53
C LEU A 240 8.68 16.27 -3.19
N LEU A 241 7.81 17.27 -3.34
CA LEU A 241 8.12 18.67 -3.02
C LEU A 241 8.42 18.85 -1.52
N PHE A 242 7.63 18.26 -0.65
CA PHE A 242 7.82 18.35 0.79
C PHE A 242 9.02 17.54 1.29
N ARG A 243 9.47 16.57 0.52
CA ARG A 243 10.69 15.81 0.79
C ARG A 243 11.96 16.56 0.43
N LEU A 244 11.88 17.57 -0.46
CA LEU A 244 13.01 18.41 -0.79
C LEU A 244 13.39 19.25 0.44
N GLY A 245 14.58 19.01 0.99
CA GLY A 245 15.12 19.73 2.15
C GLY A 245 14.77 19.16 3.52
N THR A 246 14.19 17.98 3.62
CA THR A 246 13.90 17.32 4.91
C THR A 246 15.11 16.55 5.47
N SER A 247 16.13 16.29 4.66
CA SER A 247 17.36 15.66 5.14
C SER A 247 18.09 16.56 6.13
N GLN A 248 18.07 16.18 7.40
CA GLN A 248 18.77 16.85 8.49
C GLN A 248 20.04 16.08 8.80
N ARG A 249 21.15 16.81 8.94
CA ARG A 249 22.44 16.22 9.32
C ARG A 249 23.00 16.99 10.50
N ALA A 250 23.52 16.27 11.46
CA ALA A 250 24.25 16.85 12.57
C ALA A 250 25.49 15.99 12.84
N GLU A 251 26.57 16.66 13.23
CA GLU A 251 27.80 16.00 13.60
C GLU A 251 28.33 16.66 14.87
N GLN A 252 28.71 15.84 15.85
CA GLN A 252 29.26 16.31 17.10
C GLN A 252 30.49 15.49 17.46
N ALA A 253 31.57 16.19 17.78
CA ALA A 253 32.77 15.54 18.30
C ALA A 253 32.49 14.96 19.70
N LEU A 254 32.91 13.74 19.91
CA LEU A 254 32.85 13.04 21.20
C LEU A 254 34.25 12.71 21.65
N SER A 255 34.50 12.76 22.97
CA SER A 255 35.78 12.32 23.53
C SER A 255 35.59 11.01 24.26
N ALA A 256 36.33 9.99 23.84
CA ALA A 256 36.30 8.65 24.45
C ALA A 256 36.70 8.66 25.93
N THR A 257 37.45 9.69 26.37
CA THR A 257 37.92 9.83 27.76
C THR A 257 36.92 10.57 28.67
N SER A 258 35.77 11.01 28.13
CA SER A 258 34.74 11.68 28.93
C SER A 258 34.06 10.69 29.89
N PRO A 259 34.04 10.97 31.20
CA PRO A 259 33.29 10.15 32.16
C PRO A 259 31.77 10.19 31.94
N THR A 260 31.32 11.12 31.11
CA THR A 260 29.91 11.36 30.78
C THR A 260 29.53 10.86 29.35
N LEU A 261 30.41 10.07 28.70
CA LEU A 261 30.23 9.63 27.29
C LEU A 261 28.84 9.03 27.02
N HIS A 262 28.34 8.21 27.94
CA HIS A 262 27.00 7.60 27.78
C HIS A 262 25.88 8.64 27.83
N ALA A 263 25.98 9.59 28.80
CA ALA A 263 25.01 10.68 28.91
C ALA A 263 25.09 11.64 27.71
N ASP A 264 26.31 11.88 27.21
CA ASP A 264 26.55 12.74 26.07
C ASP A 264 25.94 12.13 24.79
N ILE A 265 26.16 10.83 24.52
CA ILE A 265 25.55 10.13 23.35
C ILE A 265 24.04 10.16 23.46
N THR A 266 23.47 9.78 24.61
CA THR A 266 22.02 9.74 24.79
C THR A 266 21.42 11.14 24.64
N GLY A 267 21.99 12.14 25.28
CA GLY A 267 21.53 13.53 25.22
C GLY A 267 21.61 14.12 23.82
N LEU A 268 22.65 13.79 23.03
CA LEU A 268 22.78 14.21 21.63
C LEU A 268 21.70 13.59 20.76
N VAL A 269 21.52 12.27 20.84
CA VAL A 269 20.52 11.56 20.03
C VAL A 269 19.11 12.02 20.38
N GLU A 270 18.82 12.24 21.65
CA GLU A 270 17.52 12.77 22.10
C GLU A 270 17.31 14.22 21.63
N SER A 271 18.32 15.08 21.72
CA SER A 271 18.24 16.47 21.29
C SER A 271 18.03 16.58 19.78
N TRP A 272 18.76 15.77 19.00
CA TRP A 272 18.58 15.69 17.55
C TRP A 272 17.21 15.14 17.20
N GLY A 273 16.79 14.05 17.87
CA GLY A 273 15.47 13.46 17.67
C GLY A 273 14.33 14.44 17.94
N ALA A 274 14.45 15.26 18.99
CA ALA A 274 13.47 16.30 19.29
C ALA A 274 13.47 17.42 18.24
N THR A 275 14.66 17.84 17.78
CA THR A 275 14.81 18.89 16.73
C THR A 275 14.29 18.42 15.39
N TRP A 276 14.51 17.17 15.03
CA TRP A 276 14.12 16.58 13.74
C TRP A 276 12.69 16.04 13.75
N GLY A 277 11.99 16.03 14.88
CA GLY A 277 10.63 15.49 15.00
C GLY A 277 10.56 13.97 14.86
N ALA A 278 11.65 13.26 15.17
CA ALA A 278 11.69 11.81 15.16
C ALA A 278 10.84 11.21 16.29
N ARG A 279 10.27 10.01 16.05
CA ARG A 279 9.43 9.33 17.04
C ARG A 279 10.24 8.97 18.28
N ARG A 280 9.69 9.23 19.46
CA ARG A 280 10.34 9.02 20.74
C ARG A 280 10.91 7.60 20.90
N ASN A 281 10.13 6.58 20.55
CA ASN A 281 10.55 5.18 20.61
C ASN A 281 11.68 4.83 19.64
N VAL A 282 11.75 5.49 18.49
CA VAL A 282 12.85 5.32 17.51
C VAL A 282 14.11 5.97 18.05
N VAL A 283 13.99 7.18 18.61
CA VAL A 283 15.10 7.92 19.22
C VAL A 283 15.71 7.15 20.39
N GLN A 284 14.88 6.60 21.26
CA GLN A 284 15.34 5.80 22.41
C GLN A 284 16.08 4.53 21.97
N ARG A 285 15.53 3.79 20.99
CA ARG A 285 16.20 2.61 20.43
C ARG A 285 17.51 2.95 19.72
N ALA A 286 17.52 4.06 19.01
CA ALA A 286 18.73 4.54 18.34
C ALA A 286 19.81 4.96 19.33
N ALA A 287 19.43 5.60 20.44
CA ALA A 287 20.34 5.95 21.53
C ALA A 287 20.95 4.70 22.18
N LEU A 288 20.14 3.69 22.49
CA LEU A 288 20.62 2.42 23.05
C LEU A 288 21.58 1.71 22.08
N ALA A 289 21.21 1.61 20.79
CA ALA A 289 22.06 1.00 19.78
C ALA A 289 23.39 1.76 19.61
N ALA A 290 23.38 3.09 19.71
CA ALA A 290 24.58 3.90 19.65
C ALA A 290 25.50 3.66 20.86
N LEU A 291 24.92 3.48 22.05
CA LEU A 291 25.67 3.13 23.28
C LEU A 291 26.32 1.76 23.16
N GLU A 292 25.56 0.74 22.76
CA GLU A 292 26.10 -0.62 22.55
C GLU A 292 27.24 -0.64 21.52
N ALA A 293 27.05 0.11 20.43
CA ALA A 293 28.08 0.23 19.40
C ALA A 293 29.33 0.98 19.91
N ALA A 294 29.18 2.01 20.74
CA ALA A 294 30.27 2.72 21.36
C ALA A 294 31.07 1.82 22.32
N GLU A 295 30.38 1.01 23.14
CA GLU A 295 31.00 0.02 24.00
C GLU A 295 31.71 -1.08 23.19
N ALA A 296 31.13 -1.55 22.12
CA ALA A 296 31.75 -2.52 21.23
C ALA A 296 33.02 -1.97 20.55
N ILE A 297 33.03 -0.69 20.18
CA ILE A 297 34.23 -0.01 19.65
C ILE A 297 35.32 0.06 20.70
N ALA A 298 34.97 0.41 21.95
CA ALA A 298 35.92 0.50 23.04
C ALA A 298 36.49 -0.86 23.46
N ALA A 299 35.69 -1.91 23.43
CA ALA A 299 36.09 -3.29 23.75
C ALA A 299 36.91 -3.99 22.63
N ALA A 300 36.85 -3.48 21.42
CA ALA A 300 37.50 -4.12 20.29
C ALA A 300 39.03 -3.92 20.32
N PRO A 301 39.83 -4.96 20.04
CA PRO A 301 41.30 -4.87 20.06
C PRO A 301 41.82 -3.87 19.01
N GLY A 302 42.82 -3.03 19.37
CA GLY A 302 43.50 -2.16 18.40
C GLY A 302 43.44 -0.66 18.67
N GLN A 303 43.44 -0.22 19.95
CA GLN A 303 43.48 1.20 20.37
C GLN A 303 42.52 2.09 19.53
N ARG A 304 41.25 1.77 19.60
CA ARG A 304 40.20 2.55 18.94
C ARG A 304 39.68 3.61 19.89
N GLU A 305 39.69 4.84 19.42
CA GLU A 305 39.12 5.96 20.15
C GLU A 305 37.91 6.50 19.42
N LEU A 306 36.80 6.66 20.11
CA LEU A 306 35.61 7.29 19.58
C LEU A 306 35.87 8.80 19.45
N VAL A 307 35.67 9.36 18.27
CA VAL A 307 35.97 10.75 17.91
C VAL A 307 34.71 11.59 17.76
N GLY A 308 33.62 10.97 17.34
CA GLY A 308 32.40 11.70 17.09
C GLY A 308 31.20 10.84 16.80
N LEU A 309 30.05 11.48 16.80
CA LEU A 309 28.77 10.95 16.39
C LEU A 309 28.22 11.81 15.25
N ARG A 310 27.83 11.19 14.17
CA ARG A 310 27.11 11.82 13.07
C ARG A 310 25.73 11.23 12.98
N GLY A 311 24.71 12.09 12.93
CA GLY A 311 23.34 11.71 12.73
C GLY A 311 22.82 12.19 11.39
N HIS A 312 22.07 11.38 10.71
CA HIS A 312 21.34 11.71 9.49
C HIS A 312 19.88 11.28 9.66
N PHE A 313 18.96 12.19 9.48
CA PHE A 313 17.54 11.92 9.56
C PHE A 313 16.84 12.28 8.24
N ASP A 314 16.18 11.31 7.66
CA ASP A 314 15.38 11.43 6.44
C ASP A 314 13.96 10.98 6.75
N GLU A 315 13.23 11.71 7.61
CA GLU A 315 11.81 11.46 7.93
C GLU A 315 11.43 9.98 8.24
N PHE A 316 12.04 9.02 7.55
CA PHE A 316 11.80 7.58 7.66
C PHE A 316 12.94 6.81 8.30
N HIS A 317 14.16 7.30 8.17
CA HIS A 317 15.37 6.64 8.64
C HIS A 317 16.14 7.59 9.54
N LEU A 318 16.56 7.07 10.69
CA LEU A 318 17.50 7.72 11.58
C LEU A 318 18.78 6.90 11.52
N ASP A 319 19.77 7.40 10.78
CA ASP A 319 21.07 6.76 10.64
C ASP A 319 22.04 7.44 11.59
N LEU A 320 22.74 6.63 12.40
CA LEU A 320 23.78 7.09 13.32
C LEU A 320 25.09 6.45 12.92
N GLU A 321 26.10 7.28 12.69
CA GLU A 321 27.47 6.87 12.40
C GLU A 321 28.37 7.25 13.58
N LEU A 322 28.98 6.25 14.18
CA LEU A 322 30.01 6.43 15.21
C LEU A 322 31.38 6.54 14.52
N LEU A 323 32.03 7.67 14.66
CA LEU A 323 33.34 7.96 14.10
C LEU A 323 34.40 7.54 15.10
N HIS A 324 35.30 6.66 14.68
CA HIS A 324 36.42 6.23 15.52
C HIS A 324 37.76 6.30 14.76
N THR A 325 38.84 6.47 15.51
CA THR A 325 40.22 6.33 15.01
C THR A 325 40.71 4.91 15.22
N GLY A 326 41.74 4.50 14.47
CA GLY A 326 42.36 3.17 14.58
C GLY A 326 41.95 2.22 13.44
N ALA A 327 42.26 0.95 13.61
CA ALA A 327 42.02 -0.06 12.57
C ALA A 327 40.52 -0.24 12.30
N PRO A 328 40.10 -0.47 11.04
CA PRO A 328 38.70 -0.72 10.71
C PRO A 328 38.16 -1.92 11.49
N LEU A 329 36.89 -1.88 11.87
CA LEU A 329 36.23 -2.98 12.54
C LEU A 329 36.22 -4.22 11.63
N PRO A 330 36.48 -5.41 12.14
CA PRO A 330 36.43 -6.63 11.34
C PRO A 330 34.98 -6.94 10.95
N THR A 331 34.64 -6.61 9.72
CA THR A 331 33.27 -6.82 9.18
C THR A 331 32.89 -8.31 9.03
N GLY A 332 33.87 -9.23 9.16
CA GLY A 332 33.63 -10.68 9.11
C GLY A 332 33.03 -11.29 10.38
N ALA A 333 33.11 -10.60 11.52
CA ALA A 333 32.55 -11.08 12.79
C ALA A 333 31.07 -10.73 12.98
N ALA A 334 30.52 -9.78 12.19
CA ALA A 334 29.12 -9.39 12.25
C ALA A 334 28.16 -10.49 11.74
N GLY A 335 28.66 -11.50 11.02
CA GLY A 335 27.86 -12.67 10.62
C GLY A 335 27.66 -13.72 11.71
N ALA A 336 28.32 -13.57 12.86
CA ALA A 336 28.23 -14.48 14.01
C ALA A 336 27.53 -13.85 15.22
N ALA A 337 27.08 -12.61 15.15
CA ALA A 337 26.17 -12.07 16.17
C ALA A 337 24.87 -12.86 16.03
N GLN A 338 24.66 -13.79 16.96
CA GLN A 338 23.37 -14.45 17.14
C GLN A 338 22.29 -13.36 17.18
N PRO A 339 21.20 -13.50 16.42
CA PRO A 339 20.10 -12.58 16.58
C PRO A 339 19.71 -12.61 18.05
N VAL A 340 19.76 -11.44 18.70
CA VAL A 340 19.26 -11.27 20.06
C VAL A 340 17.86 -11.86 20.04
N SER A 341 17.65 -12.89 20.86
CA SER A 341 16.38 -13.59 20.90
C SER A 341 15.27 -12.56 21.17
N PRO A 342 14.13 -12.62 20.46
CA PRO A 342 13.03 -11.67 20.64
C PRO A 342 12.52 -11.54 22.07
N SER A 343 12.80 -12.53 22.92
CA SER A 343 12.39 -12.58 24.32
C SER A 343 12.94 -11.44 25.21
N LEU A 344 14.05 -10.80 24.85
CA LEU A 344 14.59 -9.66 25.63
C LEU A 344 13.97 -8.31 25.22
N LEU A 345 13.20 -8.27 24.13
CA LEU A 345 12.49 -7.07 23.69
C LEU A 345 11.01 -7.09 24.13
N ASP A 346 10.47 -8.25 24.50
CA ASP A 346 9.07 -8.42 24.95
C ASP A 346 8.87 -8.16 26.45
N GLU A 347 9.91 -8.28 27.28
CA GLU A 347 9.78 -8.05 28.73
C GLU A 347 9.64 -6.57 29.12
N SER A 348 9.87 -5.62 28.19
CA SER A 348 9.74 -4.19 28.50
C SER A 348 8.35 -3.61 28.24
N ASP A 349 7.47 -4.30 27.53
CA ASP A 349 6.13 -3.81 27.24
C ASP A 349 5.07 -4.23 28.27
N GLU A 350 5.32 -5.28 29.08
CA GLU A 350 4.41 -5.69 30.17
C GLU A 350 4.57 -4.90 31.48
N ALA A 351 5.57 -4.01 31.57
CA ALA A 351 5.82 -3.22 32.79
C ALA A 351 5.22 -1.80 32.74
N LEU A 352 4.41 -1.48 31.72
CA LEU A 352 3.86 -0.14 31.48
C LEU A 352 2.32 -0.11 31.34
N ASP A 353 1.61 -1.16 31.80
CA ASP A 353 0.15 -1.10 32.04
C ASP A 353 -0.17 -0.84 33.53
#